data_adb7a0b84e69161616268c60a2f182cc
#
_entry.id   adb7a0b84e69161616268c60a2f182cc
#
_cell.length_a   1.000
_cell.length_b   1.000
_cell.length_c   1.000
_cell.angle_alpha   90.00
_cell.angle_beta   90.00
_cell.angle_gamma   90.00
#
_symmetry.space_group_name_H-M   'P 1'
#
loop_
_entity.id
_entity.type
_entity.pdbx_description
1 polymer ?
#
loop_
_entity_poly.entity_id
_entity_poly.type
_entity_poly.pdbx_seq_one_letter_code
_entity_poly.pdbx_strand_id
1 'polypeptide(L)'
;KFTVEAINSQAYNPESTDGFDRITSVDTPDALTAVLHYKEIYAPYQLQFVRGTLPKHVLEGRDIDTANDYNRAPLGTGPYKVAEWKSGEFIRLEAVPAYWKGTPAAIKTLTFRFIANTNTRINQLKSGEVDMVVMFPWDKHREVAAIPGVSVHKIDGNGYEHVTLNQRAFPAFADVRVRQALTHAIDRELISKAILEGLAPVTHGPVQPVSWAHNPDVRTYAFDPVRARALLDAEGHPWRLHVV
;
A
#
# COMPACT_ATOMS: atom_id res chain seq x y z
N LYS A 1 -17.68 -17.69 -5.36
CA LYS A 1 -19.04 -17.53 -4.81
C LYS A 1 -18.98 -17.28 -3.32
N PHE A 2 -18.56 -18.24 -2.50
CA PHE A 2 -18.52 -18.13 -1.04
C PHE A 2 -17.88 -16.84 -0.51
N THR A 3 -16.75 -16.41 -1.07
CA THR A 3 -16.07 -15.16 -0.68
C THR A 3 -16.95 -13.93 -0.88
N VAL A 4 -17.63 -13.83 -2.02
CA VAL A 4 -18.52 -12.70 -2.32
C VAL A 4 -19.73 -12.70 -1.38
N GLU A 5 -20.30 -13.87 -1.15
CA GLU A 5 -21.44 -14.04 -0.21
C GLU A 5 -21.04 -13.67 1.23
N ALA A 6 -19.86 -14.10 1.69
CA ALA A 6 -19.36 -13.76 3.01
C ALA A 6 -19.14 -12.24 3.18
N ILE A 7 -18.55 -11.58 2.20
CA ILE A 7 -18.33 -10.11 2.23
C ILE A 7 -19.68 -9.37 2.24
N ASN A 8 -20.63 -9.76 1.38
CA ASN A 8 -21.91 -9.07 1.26
C ASN A 8 -22.88 -9.36 2.41
N SER A 9 -22.76 -10.51 3.07
CA SER A 9 -23.58 -10.87 4.23
C SER A 9 -23.16 -10.22 5.54
N GLN A 10 -22.04 -9.48 5.54
CA GLN A 10 -21.42 -8.93 6.76
C GLN A 10 -21.06 -10.03 7.79
N ALA A 11 -20.83 -11.25 7.32
CA ALA A 11 -20.46 -12.38 8.18
C ALA A 11 -19.07 -12.23 8.80
N TYR A 12 -18.29 -11.24 8.36
CA TYR A 12 -17.02 -10.84 8.94
C TYR A 12 -16.70 -9.37 8.54
N ASN A 13 -15.68 -8.77 9.17
CA ASN A 13 -15.20 -7.42 8.86
C ASN A 13 -14.04 -7.45 7.87
N PRO A 14 -14.28 -7.41 6.56
CA PRO A 14 -13.21 -7.32 5.57
C PRO A 14 -12.54 -5.95 5.62
N GLU A 15 -11.29 -5.86 5.20
CA GLU A 15 -10.54 -4.61 5.10
C GLU A 15 -11.26 -3.55 4.26
N SER A 16 -12.01 -3.97 3.25
CA SER A 16 -12.89 -3.12 2.45
C SER A 16 -13.96 -3.97 1.76
N THR A 17 -15.12 -3.38 1.58
CA THR A 17 -16.26 -3.95 0.84
C THR A 17 -16.45 -3.30 -0.53
N ASP A 18 -15.54 -2.40 -0.94
CA ASP A 18 -15.71 -1.58 -2.13
C ASP A 18 -16.05 -2.39 -3.38
N GLY A 19 -17.21 -2.09 -3.96
CA GLY A 19 -17.72 -2.70 -5.18
C GLY A 19 -18.34 -4.09 -5.01
N PHE A 20 -18.11 -4.81 -3.90
CA PHE A 20 -18.76 -6.10 -3.65
C PHE A 20 -20.28 -5.95 -3.46
N ASP A 21 -20.73 -4.84 -2.90
CA ASP A 21 -22.13 -4.45 -2.78
C ASP A 21 -22.84 -4.28 -4.13
N ARG A 22 -22.08 -4.17 -5.22
CA ARG A 22 -22.57 -4.06 -6.59
C ARG A 22 -22.80 -5.42 -7.26
N ILE A 23 -22.28 -6.51 -6.67
CA ILE A 23 -22.48 -7.87 -7.15
C ILE A 23 -23.82 -8.39 -6.63
N THR A 24 -24.75 -8.65 -7.54
CA THR A 24 -26.11 -9.11 -7.22
C THR A 24 -26.17 -10.64 -7.05
N SER A 25 -25.41 -11.37 -7.84
CA SER A 25 -25.31 -12.83 -7.74
C SER A 25 -24.01 -13.36 -8.32
N VAL A 26 -23.67 -14.58 -7.95
CA VAL A 26 -22.55 -15.34 -8.52
C VAL A 26 -23.05 -16.71 -8.92
N ASP A 27 -23.06 -16.99 -10.20
CA ASP A 27 -23.38 -18.32 -10.74
C ASP A 27 -22.11 -19.15 -10.94
N THR A 28 -22.21 -20.42 -10.69
CA THR A 28 -21.12 -21.39 -10.88
C THR A 28 -21.63 -22.53 -11.74
N PRO A 29 -21.74 -22.34 -13.08
CA PRO A 29 -22.32 -23.32 -13.97
C PRO A 29 -21.50 -24.61 -14.05
N ASP A 30 -20.23 -24.54 -13.77
CA ASP A 30 -19.33 -25.70 -13.68
C ASP A 30 -18.22 -25.45 -12.64
N ALA A 31 -17.31 -26.42 -12.49
CA ALA A 31 -16.25 -26.39 -11.47
C ALA A 31 -15.17 -25.32 -11.72
N LEU A 32 -15.08 -24.76 -12.92
CA LEU A 32 -14.01 -23.85 -13.35
C LEU A 32 -14.53 -22.46 -13.72
N THR A 33 -15.85 -22.28 -13.76
CA THR A 33 -16.48 -21.03 -14.21
C THR A 33 -17.24 -20.35 -13.08
N ALA A 34 -16.97 -19.05 -12.89
CA ALA A 34 -17.76 -18.18 -12.03
C ALA A 34 -18.24 -16.99 -12.83
N VAL A 35 -19.55 -16.76 -12.87
CA VAL A 35 -20.19 -15.63 -13.55
C VAL A 35 -20.71 -14.68 -12.48
N LEU A 36 -20.18 -13.46 -12.48
CA LEU A 36 -20.58 -12.43 -11.53
C LEU A 36 -21.55 -11.46 -12.20
N HIS A 37 -22.69 -11.27 -11.61
CA HIS A 37 -23.70 -10.33 -12.08
C HIS A 37 -23.62 -9.05 -11.28
N TYR A 38 -23.43 -7.93 -11.97
CA TYR A 38 -23.37 -6.60 -11.36
C TYR A 38 -24.69 -5.87 -11.62
N LYS A 39 -25.16 -5.09 -10.64
CA LYS A 39 -26.36 -4.25 -10.80
C LYS A 39 -26.18 -3.10 -11.78
N GLU A 40 -24.94 -2.71 -12.08
CA GLU A 40 -24.56 -1.66 -13.00
C GLU A 40 -23.14 -1.90 -13.54
N ILE A 41 -22.74 -1.18 -14.60
CA ILE A 41 -21.37 -1.23 -15.11
C ILE A 41 -20.41 -0.69 -14.05
N TYR A 42 -19.46 -1.53 -13.64
CA TYR A 42 -18.45 -1.19 -12.62
C TYR A 42 -17.05 -1.35 -13.22
N ALA A 43 -16.47 -0.24 -13.70
CA ALA A 43 -15.18 -0.26 -14.39
C ALA A 43 -14.02 -0.85 -13.54
N PRO A 44 -13.94 -0.62 -12.19
CA PRO A 44 -12.87 -1.19 -11.37
C PRO A 44 -13.05 -2.68 -11.01
N TYR A 45 -13.98 -3.41 -11.61
CA TYR A 45 -14.34 -4.79 -11.21
C TYR A 45 -13.12 -5.73 -11.07
N GLN A 46 -12.11 -5.58 -11.91
CA GLN A 46 -10.91 -6.43 -11.86
C GLN A 46 -10.12 -6.26 -10.57
N LEU A 47 -10.13 -5.08 -9.96
CA LEU A 47 -9.41 -4.80 -8.72
C LEU A 47 -10.00 -5.53 -7.51
N GLN A 48 -11.25 -6.00 -7.60
CA GLN A 48 -11.88 -6.81 -6.55
C GLN A 48 -11.24 -8.19 -6.42
N PHE A 49 -10.63 -8.71 -7.52
CA PHE A 49 -10.05 -10.05 -7.57
C PHE A 49 -8.56 -10.12 -7.26
N VAL A 50 -7.93 -9.00 -6.89
CA VAL A 50 -6.57 -9.01 -6.34
C VAL A 50 -6.52 -9.52 -4.90
N ARG A 51 -7.68 -9.71 -4.27
CA ARG A 51 -7.82 -10.25 -2.91
C ARG A 51 -7.78 -11.76 -2.90
N GLY A 52 -7.35 -12.33 -1.78
CA GLY A 52 -7.45 -13.77 -1.53
C GLY A 52 -8.89 -14.24 -1.51
N THR A 53 -9.14 -15.45 -2.01
CA THR A 53 -10.43 -16.11 -1.92
C THR A 53 -10.52 -16.96 -0.64
N LEU A 54 -11.68 -16.93 0.02
CA LEU A 54 -11.93 -17.72 1.22
C LEU A 54 -12.26 -19.18 0.87
N PRO A 55 -11.61 -20.17 1.50
CA PRO A 55 -11.88 -21.58 1.25
C PRO A 55 -13.18 -22.00 1.94
N LYS A 56 -14.24 -22.17 1.15
CA LYS A 56 -15.57 -22.58 1.64
C LYS A 56 -15.50 -23.82 2.54
N HIS A 57 -14.80 -24.86 2.10
CA HIS A 57 -14.71 -26.16 2.81
C HIS A 57 -14.04 -26.07 4.20
N VAL A 58 -13.40 -24.93 4.52
CA VAL A 58 -12.79 -24.71 5.84
C VAL A 58 -13.62 -23.74 6.69
N LEU A 59 -14.27 -22.75 6.04
CA LEU A 59 -14.85 -21.60 6.73
C LEU A 59 -16.39 -21.58 6.72
N GLU A 60 -17.05 -22.44 5.96
CA GLU A 60 -18.52 -22.50 5.95
C GLU A 60 -19.06 -22.82 7.33
N GLY A 61 -20.01 -22.02 7.81
CA GLY A 61 -20.63 -22.16 9.13
C GLY A 61 -19.77 -21.68 10.31
N ARG A 62 -18.60 -21.10 10.05
CA ARG A 62 -17.72 -20.54 11.08
C ARG A 62 -17.82 -19.03 11.13
N ASP A 63 -17.57 -18.45 12.29
CA ASP A 63 -17.25 -17.03 12.42
C ASP A 63 -15.81 -16.80 11.90
N ILE A 64 -15.70 -16.12 10.77
CA ILE A 64 -14.43 -15.89 10.07
C ILE A 64 -13.50 -14.99 10.88
N ASP A 65 -14.03 -13.98 11.60
CA ASP A 65 -13.23 -13.06 12.40
C ASP A 65 -12.54 -13.77 13.57
N THR A 66 -13.16 -14.78 14.12
CA THR A 66 -12.66 -15.54 15.28
C THR A 66 -12.06 -16.89 14.94
N ALA A 67 -11.99 -17.27 13.67
CA ALA A 67 -11.38 -18.54 13.20
C ALA A 67 -9.85 -18.53 13.35
N ASN A 68 -9.34 -18.39 14.57
CA ASN A 68 -7.92 -18.16 14.86
C ASN A 68 -6.99 -19.27 14.35
N ASP A 69 -7.43 -20.53 14.32
CA ASP A 69 -6.68 -21.63 13.73
C ASP A 69 -6.42 -21.40 12.24
N TYR A 70 -7.45 -20.99 11.49
CA TYR A 70 -7.31 -20.62 10.08
C TYR A 70 -6.54 -19.30 9.91
N ASN A 71 -6.87 -18.27 10.69
CA ASN A 71 -6.26 -16.93 10.55
C ASN A 71 -4.75 -16.95 10.85
N ARG A 72 -4.27 -17.91 11.66
CA ARG A 72 -2.86 -18.11 11.98
C ARG A 72 -2.12 -19.06 11.03
N ALA A 73 -2.84 -19.93 10.36
CA ALA A 73 -2.31 -20.87 9.37
C ALA A 73 -3.23 -20.94 8.14
N PRO A 74 -3.40 -19.84 7.40
CA PRO A 74 -4.35 -19.76 6.30
C PRO A 74 -3.99 -20.75 5.19
N LEU A 75 -5.02 -21.41 4.67
CA LEU A 75 -4.92 -22.26 3.49
C LEU A 75 -5.00 -21.38 2.24
N GLY A 76 -3.90 -21.28 1.51
CA GLY A 76 -3.80 -20.52 0.27
C GLY A 76 -3.45 -21.37 -0.93
N THR A 77 -3.49 -20.77 -2.11
CA THR A 77 -3.09 -21.40 -3.39
C THR A 77 -1.68 -20.93 -3.84
N GLY A 78 -0.95 -20.27 -2.97
CA GLY A 78 0.40 -19.76 -3.22
C GLY A 78 1.48 -20.85 -3.20
N PRO A 79 2.72 -20.48 -3.60
CA PRO A 79 3.85 -21.41 -3.59
C PRO A 79 4.40 -21.72 -2.19
N TYR A 80 3.90 -21.05 -1.16
CA TYR A 80 4.28 -21.24 0.23
C TYR A 80 3.05 -21.41 1.12
N LYS A 81 3.22 -22.14 2.22
CA LYS A 81 2.25 -22.27 3.32
C LYS A 81 2.86 -21.76 4.62
N VAL A 82 2.02 -21.27 5.53
CA VAL A 82 2.46 -20.91 6.88
C VAL A 82 2.80 -22.20 7.64
N ALA A 83 4.04 -22.30 8.12
CA ALA A 83 4.50 -23.38 8.95
C ALA A 83 4.45 -23.02 10.43
N GLU A 84 4.77 -21.75 10.74
CA GLU A 84 4.75 -21.25 12.11
C GLU A 84 4.53 -19.74 12.12
N TRP A 85 3.72 -19.26 13.06
CA TRP A 85 3.56 -17.84 13.31
C TRP A 85 3.72 -17.56 14.81
N LYS A 86 4.85 -16.96 15.18
CA LYS A 86 5.10 -16.49 16.53
C LYS A 86 4.83 -14.99 16.61
N SER A 87 3.75 -14.65 17.30
CA SER A 87 3.24 -13.27 17.34
C SER A 87 4.30 -12.29 17.87
N GLY A 88 4.53 -11.19 17.14
CA GLY A 88 5.52 -10.19 17.47
C GLY A 88 6.97 -10.56 17.16
N GLU A 89 7.26 -11.80 16.75
CA GLU A 89 8.63 -12.25 16.48
C GLU A 89 8.85 -12.57 15.00
N PHE A 90 8.12 -13.57 14.46
CA PHE A 90 8.28 -13.98 13.06
C PHE A 90 7.10 -14.75 12.49
N ILE A 91 7.06 -14.84 11.16
CA ILE A 91 6.27 -15.81 10.40
C ILE A 91 7.23 -16.66 9.58
N ARG A 92 7.16 -17.98 9.71
CA ARG A 92 7.92 -18.92 8.90
C ARG A 92 7.01 -19.62 7.90
N LEU A 93 7.43 -19.55 6.65
CA LEU A 93 6.76 -20.17 5.52
C LEU A 93 7.59 -21.34 4.98
N GLU A 94 6.93 -22.39 4.51
CA GLU A 94 7.53 -23.51 3.82
C GLU A 94 7.02 -23.60 2.38
N ALA A 95 7.91 -23.91 1.45
CA ALA A 95 7.56 -24.14 0.06
C ALA A 95 6.62 -25.34 -0.08
N VAL A 96 5.60 -25.20 -0.93
CA VAL A 96 4.66 -26.28 -1.27
C VAL A 96 5.31 -27.19 -2.32
N PRO A 97 5.64 -28.45 -1.99
CA PRO A 97 6.35 -29.35 -2.94
C PRO A 97 5.55 -29.61 -4.21
N ALA A 98 4.24 -29.77 -4.11
CA ALA A 98 3.32 -30.01 -5.22
C ALA A 98 2.57 -28.71 -5.59
N TYR A 99 3.31 -27.64 -5.89
CA TYR A 99 2.71 -26.38 -6.30
C TYR A 99 2.03 -26.51 -7.67
N TRP A 100 0.75 -26.13 -7.74
CA TRP A 100 -0.11 -26.37 -8.92
C TRP A 100 0.35 -25.68 -10.21
N LYS A 101 1.15 -24.58 -10.11
CA LYS A 101 1.75 -23.93 -11.30
C LYS A 101 3.04 -24.59 -11.79
N GLY A 102 3.39 -25.75 -11.33
CA GLY A 102 4.56 -26.52 -11.80
C GLY A 102 5.75 -26.47 -10.85
N THR A 103 6.83 -25.76 -11.19
CA THR A 103 8.09 -25.82 -10.43
C THR A 103 7.91 -25.32 -8.99
N PRO A 104 8.26 -26.13 -7.97
CA PRO A 104 8.29 -25.68 -6.59
C PRO A 104 9.27 -24.51 -6.40
N ALA A 105 9.01 -23.69 -5.39
CA ALA A 105 9.90 -22.58 -5.06
C ALA A 105 11.32 -23.08 -4.72
N ALA A 106 12.34 -22.40 -5.25
CA ALA A 106 13.75 -22.75 -5.03
C ALA A 106 14.15 -22.58 -3.56
N ILE A 107 13.66 -21.49 -2.91
CA ILE A 107 13.87 -21.26 -1.49
C ILE A 107 12.86 -22.12 -0.72
N LYS A 108 13.35 -23.07 0.09
CA LYS A 108 12.49 -24.03 0.80
C LYS A 108 11.80 -23.42 2.01
N THR A 109 12.44 -22.47 2.68
CA THR A 109 11.94 -21.83 3.88
C THR A 109 12.16 -20.33 3.79
N LEU A 110 11.10 -19.54 4.07
CA LEU A 110 11.16 -18.09 4.23
C LEU A 110 10.77 -17.72 5.65
N THR A 111 11.57 -16.89 6.32
CA THR A 111 11.26 -16.41 7.66
C THR A 111 11.17 -14.89 7.64
N PHE A 112 9.96 -14.36 7.85
CA PHE A 112 9.73 -12.93 8.00
C PHE A 112 9.87 -12.55 9.48
N ARG A 113 10.95 -11.86 9.83
CA ARG A 113 11.21 -11.39 11.21
C ARG A 113 10.67 -9.99 11.41
N PHE A 114 10.00 -9.75 12.54
CA PHE A 114 9.47 -8.44 12.93
C PHE A 114 10.49 -7.67 13.74
N ILE A 115 11.25 -6.81 13.10
CA ILE A 115 12.30 -6.01 13.72
C ILE A 115 11.94 -4.54 13.57
N ALA A 116 11.43 -3.92 14.64
CA ALA A 116 10.95 -2.54 14.63
C ALA A 116 12.06 -1.51 14.39
N ASN A 117 13.24 -1.72 15.00
CA ASN A 117 14.34 -0.77 14.90
C ASN A 117 15.11 -0.90 13.59
N THR A 118 15.17 0.20 12.83
CA THR A 118 15.85 0.25 11.53
C THR A 118 17.34 -0.06 11.61
N ASN A 119 18.04 0.50 12.61
CA ASN A 119 19.49 0.26 12.72
C ASN A 119 19.77 -1.21 13.04
N THR A 120 18.93 -1.85 13.85
CA THR A 120 19.02 -3.29 14.12
C THR A 120 18.85 -4.10 12.84
N ARG A 121 17.85 -3.76 11.99
CA ARG A 121 17.65 -4.42 10.68
C ARG A 121 18.88 -4.30 9.78
N ILE A 122 19.47 -3.10 9.70
CA ILE A 122 20.66 -2.85 8.88
C ILE A 122 21.88 -3.60 9.43
N ASN A 123 22.05 -3.62 10.77
CA ASN A 123 23.17 -4.35 11.38
C ASN A 123 23.03 -5.86 11.17
N GLN A 124 21.84 -6.42 11.25
CA GLN A 124 21.60 -7.83 10.96
C GLN A 124 21.80 -8.18 9.47
N LEU A 125 21.52 -7.23 8.56
CA LEU A 125 21.90 -7.40 7.15
C LEU A 125 23.41 -7.40 6.97
N LYS A 126 24.13 -6.52 7.66
CA LYS A 126 25.61 -6.48 7.65
C LYS A 126 26.25 -7.75 8.20
N SER A 127 25.67 -8.34 9.25
CA SER A 127 26.18 -9.56 9.89
C SER A 127 25.75 -10.84 9.16
N GLY A 128 24.83 -10.76 8.21
CA GLY A 128 24.25 -11.91 7.53
C GLY A 128 23.20 -12.68 8.37
N GLU A 129 22.72 -12.08 9.46
CA GLU A 129 21.61 -12.67 10.23
C GLU A 129 20.25 -12.57 9.51
N VAL A 130 20.12 -11.64 8.56
CA VAL A 130 19.01 -11.54 7.62
C VAL A 130 19.54 -11.37 6.20
N ASP A 131 18.89 -12.00 5.24
CA ASP A 131 19.30 -12.00 3.83
C ASP A 131 18.69 -10.81 3.07
N MET A 132 17.59 -10.24 3.56
CA MET A 132 16.86 -9.16 2.91
C MET A 132 16.21 -8.23 3.93
N VAL A 133 16.25 -6.94 3.64
CA VAL A 133 15.47 -5.91 4.37
C VAL A 133 14.53 -5.23 3.38
N VAL A 134 13.24 -5.27 3.66
CA VAL A 134 12.20 -4.63 2.85
C VAL A 134 11.84 -3.28 3.46
N MET A 135 11.71 -2.24 2.62
CA MET A 135 11.24 -0.91 3.02
C MET A 135 12.06 -0.29 4.17
N PHE A 136 13.32 -0.04 3.94
CA PHE A 136 14.13 0.76 4.85
C PHE A 136 14.00 2.27 4.51
N PRO A 137 14.27 3.21 5.47
CA PRO A 137 14.18 4.65 5.24
C PRO A 137 15.13 5.14 4.14
N TRP A 138 14.69 6.12 3.37
CA TRP A 138 15.41 6.67 2.21
C TRP A 138 16.79 7.23 2.57
N ASP A 139 16.92 7.89 3.73
CA ASP A 139 18.16 8.45 4.26
C ASP A 139 19.23 7.38 4.59
N LYS A 140 18.86 6.10 4.58
CA LYS A 140 19.77 4.96 4.81
C LYS A 140 20.25 4.28 3.52
N HIS A 141 19.76 4.72 2.39
CA HIS A 141 20.03 4.06 1.11
C HIS A 141 21.53 3.97 0.80
N ARG A 142 22.31 5.06 1.01
CA ARG A 142 23.78 5.04 0.76
C ARG A 142 24.51 4.14 1.75
N GLU A 143 24.11 4.17 3.01
CA GLU A 143 24.69 3.30 4.05
C GLU A 143 24.48 1.82 3.69
N VAL A 144 23.27 1.45 3.26
CA VAL A 144 22.95 0.07 2.89
C VAL A 144 23.63 -0.33 1.59
N ALA A 145 23.68 0.56 0.59
CA ALA A 145 24.37 0.30 -0.68
C ALA A 145 25.89 0.10 -0.53
N ALA A 146 26.48 0.64 0.53
CA ALA A 146 27.91 0.48 0.83
C ALA A 146 28.24 -0.84 1.54
N ILE A 147 27.26 -1.67 1.91
CA ILE A 147 27.51 -2.97 2.57
C ILE A 147 28.03 -3.96 1.52
N PRO A 148 29.21 -4.55 1.72
CA PRO A 148 29.74 -5.54 0.78
C PRO A 148 28.78 -6.72 0.55
N GLY A 149 28.54 -7.07 -0.70
CA GLY A 149 27.65 -8.18 -1.09
C GLY A 149 26.15 -7.87 -1.02
N VAL A 150 25.75 -6.64 -0.66
CA VAL A 150 24.36 -6.22 -0.64
C VAL A 150 24.03 -5.42 -1.90
N SER A 151 22.90 -5.71 -2.52
CA SER A 151 22.32 -4.95 -3.64
C SER A 151 21.08 -4.21 -3.18
N VAL A 152 20.97 -2.91 -3.52
CA VAL A 152 19.77 -2.11 -3.26
C VAL A 152 18.91 -2.03 -4.52
N HIS A 153 17.67 -2.43 -4.42
CA HIS A 153 16.70 -2.39 -5.51
C HIS A 153 15.63 -1.32 -5.23
N LYS A 154 15.58 -0.30 -6.09
CA LYS A 154 14.51 0.68 -6.09
C LYS A 154 13.39 0.20 -7.01
N ILE A 155 12.17 0.24 -6.51
CA ILE A 155 10.96 -0.07 -7.28
C ILE A 155 10.06 1.15 -7.23
N ASP A 156 9.73 1.71 -8.38
CA ASP A 156 8.76 2.80 -8.47
C ASP A 156 7.35 2.24 -8.24
N GLY A 157 6.61 2.90 -7.37
CA GLY A 157 5.28 2.47 -6.94
C GLY A 157 4.22 3.56 -7.11
N ASN A 158 2.97 3.21 -6.79
CA ASN A 158 1.84 4.14 -6.82
C ASN A 158 1.68 4.93 -5.51
N GLY A 159 2.52 4.71 -4.52
CA GLY A 159 2.50 5.45 -3.26
C GLY A 159 3.01 6.89 -3.44
N TYR A 160 2.49 7.81 -2.63
CA TYR A 160 2.97 9.20 -2.56
C TYR A 160 2.77 9.77 -1.16
N GLU A 161 3.66 10.66 -0.77
CA GLU A 161 3.53 11.43 0.47
C GLU A 161 2.77 12.72 0.20
N HIS A 162 1.84 13.07 1.07
CA HIS A 162 1.03 14.27 0.90
C HIS A 162 0.60 14.87 2.24
N VAL A 163 0.24 16.14 2.21
CA VAL A 163 -0.42 16.82 3.34
C VAL A 163 -1.91 16.85 3.13
N THR A 164 -2.65 16.18 4.01
CA THR A 164 -4.11 16.20 3.99
C THR A 164 -4.63 17.47 4.68
N LEU A 165 -5.42 18.26 3.97
CA LEU A 165 -6.02 19.49 4.49
C LEU A 165 -7.47 19.25 4.92
N ASN A 166 -7.69 19.16 6.24
CA ASN A 166 -9.03 18.93 6.80
C ASN A 166 -9.89 20.21 6.77
N GLN A 167 -10.71 20.35 5.74
CA GLN A 167 -11.57 21.51 5.53
C GLN A 167 -12.68 21.66 6.57
N ARG A 168 -13.08 20.56 7.25
CA ARG A 168 -14.10 20.61 8.32
C ARG A 168 -13.52 21.14 9.64
N ALA A 169 -12.32 20.67 9.99
CA ALA A 169 -11.63 21.12 11.20
C ALA A 169 -11.07 22.53 11.05
N PHE A 170 -10.70 22.93 9.84
CA PHE A 170 -10.13 24.23 9.56
C PHE A 170 -10.76 24.82 8.28
N PRO A 171 -11.84 25.62 8.43
CA PRO A 171 -12.66 26.13 7.32
C PRO A 171 -11.88 26.94 6.28
N ALA A 172 -10.79 27.62 6.65
CA ALA A 172 -9.94 28.33 5.69
C ALA A 172 -9.39 27.44 4.57
N PHE A 173 -9.24 26.13 4.83
CA PHE A 173 -8.82 25.18 3.79
C PHE A 173 -9.90 24.89 2.74
N ALA A 174 -11.13 25.34 2.93
CA ALA A 174 -12.17 25.28 1.89
C ALA A 174 -11.85 26.25 0.74
N ASP A 175 -11.13 27.34 1.02
CA ASP A 175 -10.68 28.26 -0.01
C ASP A 175 -9.51 27.66 -0.82
N VAL A 176 -9.68 27.60 -2.13
CA VAL A 176 -8.67 27.05 -3.05
C VAL A 176 -7.38 27.86 -3.03
N ARG A 177 -7.46 29.19 -2.79
CA ARG A 177 -6.30 30.08 -2.77
C ARG A 177 -5.41 29.82 -1.58
N VAL A 178 -6.01 29.49 -0.42
CA VAL A 178 -5.28 29.06 0.78
C VAL A 178 -4.51 27.76 0.50
N ARG A 179 -5.15 26.79 -0.16
CA ARG A 179 -4.49 25.52 -0.52
C ARG A 179 -3.36 25.74 -1.56
N GLN A 180 -3.58 26.64 -2.52
CA GLN A 180 -2.55 27.01 -3.50
C GLN A 180 -1.38 27.75 -2.83
N ALA A 181 -1.67 28.64 -1.88
CA ALA A 181 -0.62 29.33 -1.12
C ALA A 181 0.26 28.34 -0.36
N LEU A 182 -0.32 27.36 0.32
CA LEU A 182 0.42 26.30 1.01
C LEU A 182 1.30 25.50 0.04
N THR A 183 0.78 25.19 -1.15
CA THR A 183 1.54 24.47 -2.16
C THR A 183 2.74 25.28 -2.69
N HIS A 184 2.57 26.59 -2.90
CA HIS A 184 3.66 27.49 -3.29
C HIS A 184 4.67 27.74 -2.16
N ALA A 185 4.27 27.58 -0.89
CA ALA A 185 5.12 27.83 0.26
C ALA A 185 6.10 26.69 0.58
N ILE A 186 5.86 25.48 0.06
CA ILE A 186 6.67 24.30 0.35
C ILE A 186 7.61 24.01 -0.81
N ASP A 187 8.91 24.04 -0.53
CA ASP A 187 9.94 23.63 -1.51
C ASP A 187 10.03 22.11 -1.59
N ARG A 188 9.15 21.50 -2.40
CA ARG A 188 9.09 20.04 -2.58
C ARG A 188 10.31 19.50 -3.31
N GLU A 189 10.93 20.32 -4.19
CA GLU A 189 12.16 19.92 -4.89
C GLU A 189 13.34 19.84 -3.92
N LEU A 190 13.45 20.78 -2.98
CA LEU A 190 14.47 20.74 -1.94
C LEU A 190 14.26 19.51 -1.02
N ILE A 191 13.02 19.23 -0.64
CA ILE A 191 12.68 18.04 0.16
C ILE A 191 13.10 16.76 -0.58
N SER A 192 12.73 16.63 -1.85
CA SER A 192 13.13 15.49 -2.67
C SER A 192 14.65 15.33 -2.73
N LYS A 193 15.39 16.40 -2.98
CA LYS A 193 16.85 16.35 -3.14
C LYS A 193 17.58 16.17 -1.81
N ALA A 194 17.22 16.95 -0.79
CA ALA A 194 17.98 17.03 0.46
C ALA A 194 17.63 15.91 1.45
N ILE A 195 16.36 15.48 1.51
CA ILE A 195 15.90 14.47 2.46
C ILE A 195 15.79 13.10 1.81
N LEU A 196 15.26 13.06 0.57
CA LEU A 196 15.01 11.80 -0.13
C LEU A 196 16.10 11.46 -1.17
N GLU A 197 17.17 12.20 -1.19
CA GLU A 197 18.34 12.02 -2.08
C GLU A 197 17.97 11.93 -3.59
N GLY A 198 16.84 12.55 -3.98
CA GLY A 198 16.30 12.48 -5.33
C GLY A 198 15.63 11.14 -5.68
N LEU A 199 15.49 10.23 -4.74
CA LEU A 199 14.89 8.90 -4.97
C LEU A 199 13.36 8.96 -5.13
N ALA A 200 12.71 10.00 -4.61
CA ALA A 200 11.28 10.21 -4.76
C ALA A 200 11.02 11.55 -5.50
N PRO A 201 10.66 11.52 -6.78
CA PRO A 201 10.39 12.72 -7.55
C PRO A 201 9.12 13.44 -7.07
N VAL A 202 9.07 14.76 -7.25
CA VAL A 202 7.87 15.55 -6.97
C VAL A 202 6.76 15.14 -7.94
N THR A 203 5.56 14.88 -7.39
CA THR A 203 4.36 14.62 -8.18
C THR A 203 3.33 15.73 -8.03
N HIS A 204 2.50 15.92 -9.05
CA HIS A 204 1.53 17.00 -9.11
C HIS A 204 0.08 16.51 -9.02
N GLY A 205 -0.12 15.22 -8.79
CA GLY A 205 -1.44 14.60 -8.67
C GLY A 205 -1.37 13.26 -7.95
N PRO A 206 -2.51 12.68 -7.61
CA PRO A 206 -2.59 11.43 -6.87
C PRO A 206 -2.27 10.19 -7.72
N VAL A 207 -2.23 10.34 -9.05
CA VAL A 207 -1.92 9.24 -9.97
C VAL A 207 -0.47 9.34 -10.41
N GLN A 208 0.34 8.37 -9.97
CA GLN A 208 1.78 8.38 -10.19
C GLN A 208 2.17 8.11 -11.64
N PRO A 209 3.37 8.55 -12.10
CA PRO A 209 3.84 8.34 -13.47
C PRO A 209 3.92 6.89 -13.93
N VAL A 210 4.06 5.93 -13.00
CA VAL A 210 4.05 4.49 -13.30
C VAL A 210 2.66 3.95 -13.65
N SER A 211 1.60 4.70 -13.37
CA SER A 211 0.23 4.32 -13.69
C SER A 211 -0.10 4.63 -15.14
N TRP A 212 -0.79 3.71 -15.80
CA TRP A 212 -1.35 3.94 -17.14
C TRP A 212 -2.39 5.07 -17.20
N ALA A 213 -2.97 5.44 -16.05
CA ALA A 213 -3.95 6.52 -15.91
C ALA A 213 -3.31 7.87 -15.56
N HIS A 214 -1.97 7.95 -15.55
CA HIS A 214 -1.27 9.20 -15.27
C HIS A 214 -1.57 10.27 -16.31
N ASN A 215 -1.95 11.46 -15.84
CA ASN A 215 -2.08 12.64 -16.70
C ASN A 215 -0.93 13.60 -16.41
N PRO A 216 0.01 13.82 -17.36
CA PRO A 216 1.10 14.75 -17.20
C PRO A 216 0.66 16.23 -17.32
N ASP A 217 -0.51 16.50 -17.94
CA ASP A 217 -1.01 17.84 -18.23
C ASP A 217 -1.81 18.45 -17.07
N VAL A 218 -1.46 18.09 -15.83
CA VAL A 218 -2.07 18.68 -14.66
C VAL A 218 -1.41 20.03 -14.31
N ARG A 219 -2.19 20.93 -13.73
CA ARG A 219 -1.66 22.22 -13.27
C ARG A 219 -0.59 22.01 -12.20
N THR A 220 0.57 22.60 -12.41
CA THR A 220 1.69 22.54 -11.46
C THR A 220 1.79 23.84 -10.64
N TYR A 221 2.40 23.74 -9.46
CA TYR A 221 2.62 24.85 -8.54
C TYR A 221 4.07 24.80 -8.08
N ALA A 222 4.90 25.72 -8.62
CA ALA A 222 6.31 25.84 -8.22
C ALA A 222 6.43 26.44 -6.82
N PHE A 223 7.55 26.18 -6.14
CA PHE A 223 7.90 26.88 -4.91
C PHE A 223 8.01 28.38 -5.19
N ASP A 224 7.20 29.20 -4.54
CA ASP A 224 7.14 30.65 -4.67
C ASP A 224 6.54 31.26 -3.38
N PRO A 225 7.37 31.56 -2.38
CA PRO A 225 6.90 32.14 -1.12
C PRO A 225 6.26 33.53 -1.27
N VAL A 226 6.70 34.31 -2.31
CA VAL A 226 6.11 35.63 -2.59
C VAL A 226 4.68 35.45 -3.08
N ARG A 227 4.46 34.56 -4.01
CA ARG A 227 3.13 34.21 -4.52
C ARG A 227 2.25 33.64 -3.41
N ALA A 228 2.80 32.76 -2.57
CA ALA A 228 2.09 32.19 -1.42
C ALA A 228 1.55 33.30 -0.50
N ARG A 229 2.39 34.26 -0.14
CA ARG A 229 2.00 35.40 0.70
C ARG A 229 0.92 36.27 0.02
N ALA A 230 1.10 36.59 -1.24
CA ALA A 230 0.13 37.38 -1.98
C ALA A 230 -1.27 36.74 -2.05
N LEU A 231 -1.33 35.41 -2.15
CA LEU A 231 -2.60 34.68 -2.14
C LEU A 231 -3.28 34.73 -0.78
N LEU A 232 -2.54 34.70 0.34
CA LEU A 232 -3.09 34.82 1.68
C LEU A 232 -3.52 36.25 2.02
N ASP A 233 -2.73 37.25 1.63
CA ASP A 233 -3.02 38.68 1.87
C ASP A 233 -4.29 39.13 1.13
N ALA A 234 -4.50 38.65 -0.10
CA ALA A 234 -5.68 38.93 -0.90
C ALA A 234 -6.99 38.48 -0.27
N GLU A 235 -6.92 37.50 0.65
CA GLU A 235 -8.08 36.97 1.36
C GLU A 235 -8.26 37.56 2.76
N GLY A 236 -7.41 38.50 3.17
CA GLY A 236 -7.47 39.08 4.50
C GLY A 236 -7.21 38.07 5.63
N HIS A 237 -6.56 36.94 5.29
CA HIS A 237 -6.21 35.95 6.30
C HIS A 237 -5.06 36.47 7.17
N PRO A 238 -5.18 36.50 8.51
CA PRO A 238 -4.16 37.02 9.42
C PRO A 238 -2.94 36.07 9.54
N TRP A 239 -2.83 35.07 8.67
CA TRP A 239 -1.82 34.01 8.73
C TRP A 239 -0.47 34.52 8.22
N ARG A 240 0.48 34.58 9.10
CA ARG A 240 1.89 34.77 8.71
C ARG A 240 2.51 33.39 8.46
N LEU A 241 2.82 33.13 7.20
CA LEU A 241 3.60 31.95 6.85
C LEU A 241 5.05 32.22 7.28
N HIS A 242 5.50 31.53 8.32
CA HIS A 242 6.92 31.50 8.67
C HIS A 242 7.55 30.34 7.89
N VAL A 243 8.20 30.69 6.78
CA VAL A 243 9.09 29.77 6.06
C VAL A 243 10.44 29.85 6.76
N VAL A 244 10.85 28.79 7.42
CA VAL A 244 12.16 28.63 8.05
C VAL A 244 13.10 27.98 7.03
#